data_d3b8275c714d2326f53f2ae63cbd2611
#
_entry.id   d3b8275c714d2326f53f2ae63cbd2611
#
_cell.length_a   1.000
_cell.length_b   1.000
_cell.length_c   1.000
_cell.angle_alpha   90.00
_cell.angle_beta   90.00
_cell.angle_gamma   90.00
#
_symmetry.space_group_name_H-M   'P 1'
#
loop_
_entity.id
_entity.type
_entity.pdbx_description
1 polymer ?
#
loop_
_entity_poly.entity_id
_entity_poly.type
_entity_poly.pdbx_seq_one_letter_code
_entity_poly.pdbx_strand_id
1 'polypeptide(L)'
;MNIQQLYEFCLSKKAVTEHFPFDEDTLVFKVGGKMFCLTSLKEWEKGTPALNLKGEPENNAEFSAQFEAINPGYHMSKIHWITVDFNSDVSDKMMCELINNSYGLVYKSLTKKLRDEIEKS
;
A
#
# COMPACT_ATOMS: atom_id res chain seq x y z
N MET A 1 2.05 -14.64 -1.03
CA MET A 1 3.15 -13.64 -0.84
C MET A 1 3.55 -13.62 0.64
N ASN A 2 4.84 -13.64 0.93
CA ASN A 2 5.35 -13.49 2.29
C ASN A 2 5.87 -12.06 2.51
N ILE A 3 6.27 -11.74 3.75
CA ILE A 3 6.73 -10.37 4.07
C ILE A 3 7.99 -9.98 3.29
N GLN A 4 8.90 -10.93 3.05
CA GLN A 4 10.11 -10.66 2.28
C GLN A 4 9.78 -10.33 0.82
N GLN A 5 8.84 -11.04 0.24
CA GLN A 5 8.39 -10.77 -1.14
C GLN A 5 7.71 -9.42 -1.25
N LEU A 6 6.88 -9.05 -0.26
CA LEU A 6 6.25 -7.73 -0.20
C LEU A 6 7.32 -6.63 -0.13
N TYR A 7 8.30 -6.82 0.76
CA TYR A 7 9.38 -5.87 0.98
C TYR A 7 10.16 -5.63 -0.32
N GLU A 8 10.57 -6.70 -0.97
CA GLU A 8 11.31 -6.61 -2.24
C GLU A 8 10.47 -5.96 -3.35
N PHE A 9 9.18 -6.32 -3.42
CA PHE A 9 8.29 -5.77 -4.42
C PHE A 9 8.12 -4.26 -4.26
N CYS A 10 7.86 -3.79 -3.04
CA CYS A 10 7.71 -2.36 -2.78
C CYS A 10 8.99 -1.58 -3.04
N LEU A 11 10.14 -2.12 -2.58
CA LEU A 11 11.44 -1.45 -2.76
C LEU A 11 11.96 -1.51 -4.19
N SER A 12 11.41 -2.38 -5.03
CA SER A 12 11.78 -2.42 -6.46
C SER A 12 11.26 -1.21 -7.23
N LYS A 13 10.29 -0.50 -6.69
CA LYS A 13 9.72 0.69 -7.32
C LYS A 13 10.65 1.88 -7.11
N LYS A 14 10.64 2.78 -8.09
CA LYS A 14 11.56 3.92 -8.13
C LYS A 14 11.35 4.86 -6.94
N ALA A 15 12.46 5.20 -6.26
CA ALA A 15 12.51 6.17 -5.16
C ALA A 15 11.68 5.77 -3.93
N VAL A 16 11.42 4.48 -3.73
CA VAL A 16 10.72 4.01 -2.54
C VAL A 16 11.67 3.90 -1.36
N THR A 17 11.23 4.38 -0.21
CA THR A 17 11.94 4.28 1.06
C THR A 17 11.05 3.62 2.11
N GLU A 18 11.67 3.00 3.11
CA GLU A 18 10.96 2.35 4.21
C GLU A 18 11.11 3.13 5.50
N HIS A 19 10.08 3.10 6.32
CA HIS A 19 10.03 3.89 7.56
C HIS A 19 9.19 3.20 8.62
N PHE A 20 9.42 3.59 9.88
CA PHE A 20 8.58 3.25 11.02
C PHE A 20 8.17 4.54 11.74
N PRO A 21 7.33 5.39 11.12
CA PRO A 21 7.06 6.73 11.66
C PRO A 21 6.10 6.75 12.85
N PHE A 22 5.33 5.68 13.09
CA PHE A 22 4.32 5.64 14.13
C PHE A 22 4.74 4.82 15.34
N ASP A 23 5.36 3.67 15.11
CA ASP A 23 5.78 2.72 16.15
C ASP A 23 6.81 1.77 15.55
N GLU A 24 7.23 0.75 16.32
CA GLU A 24 8.21 -0.25 15.87
C GLU A 24 7.59 -1.37 15.03
N ASP A 25 6.25 -1.42 14.95
CA ASP A 25 5.51 -2.49 14.30
C ASP A 25 5.03 -2.16 12.89
N THR A 26 4.63 -0.90 12.65
CA THR A 26 4.02 -0.50 11.39
C THR A 26 5.08 -0.10 10.38
N LEU A 27 5.34 -1.01 9.44
CA LEU A 27 6.25 -0.76 8.32
C LEU A 27 5.52 0.08 7.27
N VAL A 28 6.13 1.21 6.89
CA VAL A 28 5.55 2.16 5.94
C VAL A 28 6.49 2.35 4.76
N PHE A 29 5.95 2.19 3.56
CA PHE A 29 6.67 2.50 2.32
C PHE A 29 6.21 3.85 1.79
N LYS A 30 7.16 4.70 1.45
CA LYS A 30 6.91 6.05 0.93
C LYS A 30 7.55 6.27 -0.42
N VAL A 31 6.96 7.16 -1.20
CA VAL A 31 7.55 7.73 -2.41
C VAL A 31 7.43 9.25 -2.32
N GLY A 32 8.53 9.94 -2.50
CA GLY A 32 8.55 11.40 -2.37
C GLY A 32 8.09 11.92 -1.01
N GLY A 33 8.33 11.15 0.05
CA GLY A 33 7.93 11.50 1.41
C GLY A 33 6.47 11.22 1.76
N LYS A 34 5.69 10.62 0.82
CA LYS A 34 4.28 10.30 1.05
C LYS A 34 4.06 8.79 1.11
N MET A 35 3.24 8.35 2.05
CA MET A 35 2.92 6.92 2.24
C MET A 35 2.08 6.38 1.10
N PHE A 36 2.38 5.14 0.67
CA PHE A 36 1.51 4.42 -0.27
C PHE A 36 1.21 2.98 0.16
N CYS A 37 1.94 2.44 1.13
CA CYS A 37 1.71 1.08 1.62
C CYS A 37 2.13 0.98 3.08
N LEU A 38 1.24 0.48 3.93
CA LEU A 38 1.50 0.26 5.34
C LEU A 38 1.13 -1.17 5.70
N THR A 39 1.91 -1.79 6.58
CA THR A 39 1.61 -3.15 7.06
C THR A 39 2.13 -3.36 8.47
N SER A 40 1.38 -4.12 9.29
CA SER A 40 1.78 -4.48 10.64
C SER A 40 2.62 -5.75 10.63
N LEU A 41 3.84 -5.70 11.12
CA LEU A 41 4.72 -6.87 11.20
C LEU A 41 4.16 -7.93 12.15
N LYS A 42 3.50 -7.52 13.24
CA LYS A 42 2.86 -8.44 14.18
C LYS A 42 1.77 -9.26 13.52
N GLU A 43 0.99 -8.65 12.62
CA GLU A 43 -0.06 -9.36 11.89
C GLU A 43 0.53 -10.42 10.95
N TRP A 44 1.70 -10.17 10.37
CA TRP A 44 2.41 -11.18 9.60
C TRP A 44 2.83 -12.37 10.46
N GLU A 45 3.32 -12.11 11.67
CA GLU A 45 3.69 -13.16 12.61
C GLU A 45 2.49 -14.00 13.06
N LYS A 46 1.33 -13.35 13.24
CA LYS A 46 0.09 -14.03 13.64
C LYS A 46 -0.56 -14.83 12.52
N GLY A 47 -0.13 -14.64 11.27
CA GLY A 47 -0.76 -15.29 10.12
C GLY A 47 -2.00 -14.57 9.60
N THR A 48 -2.19 -13.31 9.99
CA THR A 48 -3.30 -12.47 9.56
C THR A 48 -2.82 -11.18 8.89
N PRO A 49 -1.88 -11.28 7.91
CA PRO A 49 -1.32 -10.07 7.31
C PRO A 49 -2.32 -9.30 6.46
N ALA A 50 -2.18 -7.98 6.47
CA ALA A 50 -2.99 -7.08 5.66
C ALA A 50 -2.15 -5.88 5.24
N LEU A 51 -2.58 -5.21 4.16
CA LEU A 51 -1.98 -3.97 3.68
C LEU A 51 -2.99 -2.84 3.77
N ASN A 52 -2.51 -1.64 4.09
CA ASN A 52 -3.26 -0.41 3.86
C ASN A 52 -2.70 0.24 2.61
N LEU A 53 -3.56 0.47 1.63
CA LEU A 53 -3.21 1.00 0.32
C LEU A 53 -4.13 2.15 -0.06
N LYS A 54 -3.61 3.12 -0.78
CA LYS A 54 -4.42 4.21 -1.31
C LYS A 54 -5.13 3.74 -2.58
N GLY A 55 -6.38 4.18 -2.75
CA GLY A 55 -7.16 3.85 -3.95
C GLY A 55 -8.13 4.97 -4.30
N GLU A 56 -8.65 4.93 -5.52
CA GLU A 56 -9.68 5.87 -5.95
C GLU A 56 -10.97 5.61 -5.17
N PRO A 57 -11.64 6.64 -4.61
CA PRO A 57 -12.84 6.44 -3.80
C PRO A 57 -13.93 5.58 -4.44
N GLU A 58 -14.20 5.78 -5.73
CA GLU A 58 -15.19 5.03 -6.48
C GLU A 58 -14.83 3.55 -6.56
N ASN A 59 -13.57 3.26 -6.87
CA ASN A 59 -13.07 1.90 -6.95
C ASN A 59 -13.02 1.23 -5.58
N ASN A 60 -12.68 2.00 -4.54
CA ASN A 60 -12.62 1.49 -3.17
C ASN A 60 -13.99 0.96 -2.71
N ALA A 61 -15.04 1.71 -2.98
CA ALA A 61 -16.40 1.31 -2.62
C ALA A 61 -16.81 0.03 -3.38
N GLU A 62 -16.50 -0.03 -4.67
CA GLU A 62 -16.81 -1.17 -5.52
C GLU A 62 -16.03 -2.42 -5.09
N PHE A 63 -14.73 -2.30 -4.85
CA PHE A 63 -13.90 -3.39 -4.38
C PHE A 63 -14.34 -3.92 -3.01
N SER A 64 -14.70 -3.03 -2.09
CA SER A 64 -15.21 -3.44 -0.77
C SER A 64 -16.51 -4.23 -0.87
N ALA A 65 -17.35 -3.91 -1.85
CA ALA A 65 -18.59 -4.65 -2.10
C ALA A 65 -18.33 -6.01 -2.77
N GLN A 66 -17.28 -6.09 -3.58
CA GLN A 66 -16.97 -7.26 -4.41
C GLN A 66 -16.10 -8.30 -3.70
N PHE A 67 -15.14 -7.86 -2.88
CA PHE A 67 -14.15 -8.74 -2.23
C PHE A 67 -14.27 -8.67 -0.71
N GLU A 68 -14.32 -9.84 -0.07
CA GLU A 68 -14.29 -9.92 1.40
C GLU A 68 -12.97 -9.41 1.97
N ALA A 69 -11.87 -9.61 1.23
CA ALA A 69 -10.54 -9.18 1.63
C ALA A 69 -10.39 -7.67 1.71
N ILE A 70 -11.24 -6.91 1.01
CA ILE A 70 -11.08 -5.45 0.89
C ILE A 70 -12.11 -4.72 1.74
N ASN A 71 -11.62 -3.91 2.67
CA ASN A 71 -12.43 -3.12 3.59
C ASN A 71 -11.98 -1.66 3.57
N PRO A 72 -12.82 -0.71 4.02
CA PRO A 72 -12.38 0.67 4.19
C PRO A 72 -11.16 0.75 5.10
N GLY A 73 -10.25 1.67 4.82
CA GLY A 73 -8.97 1.77 5.51
C GLY A 73 -9.10 1.88 7.03
N TYR A 74 -8.44 0.97 7.73
CA TYR A 74 -8.44 0.92 9.18
C TYR A 74 -7.48 1.97 9.73
N HIS A 75 -7.96 2.82 10.64
CA HIS A 75 -7.20 3.96 11.22
C HIS A 75 -6.76 5.03 10.20
N MET A 76 -7.36 5.06 9.02
CA MET A 76 -7.03 6.01 7.97
C MET A 76 -8.30 6.60 7.37
N SER A 77 -8.17 7.54 6.44
CA SER A 77 -9.32 8.04 5.69
C SER A 77 -9.99 6.88 4.96
N LYS A 78 -11.21 6.56 5.37
CA LYS A 78 -11.97 5.43 4.82
C LYS A 78 -12.44 5.63 3.38
N ILE A 79 -12.37 6.86 2.89
CA ILE A 79 -12.73 7.19 1.50
C ILE A 79 -11.55 6.90 0.58
N HIS A 80 -10.33 7.28 1.00
CA HIS A 80 -9.13 7.24 0.16
C HIS A 80 -8.24 6.01 0.38
N TRP A 81 -8.47 5.26 1.45
CA TRP A 81 -7.64 4.13 1.82
C TRP A 81 -8.46 2.86 1.95
N ILE A 82 -7.86 1.74 1.58
CA ILE A 82 -8.42 0.40 1.76
C ILE A 82 -7.47 -0.44 2.60
N THR A 83 -8.05 -1.38 3.35
CA THR A 83 -7.29 -2.44 4.02
C THR A 83 -7.56 -3.72 3.25
N VAL A 84 -6.51 -4.37 2.78
CA VAL A 84 -6.61 -5.60 1.98
C VAL A 84 -5.96 -6.74 2.75
N ASP A 85 -6.78 -7.74 3.10
CA ASP A 85 -6.29 -8.92 3.81
C ASP A 85 -5.64 -9.90 2.82
N PHE A 86 -4.52 -10.50 3.24
CA PHE A 86 -3.95 -11.64 2.54
C PHE A 86 -4.72 -12.92 2.90
N ASN A 87 -4.50 -13.99 2.14
CA ASN A 87 -5.09 -15.31 2.41
C ASN A 87 -6.63 -15.31 2.36
N SER A 88 -7.21 -14.47 1.55
CA SER A 88 -8.65 -14.37 1.34
C SER A 88 -8.95 -14.44 -0.17
N ASP A 89 -9.90 -13.67 -0.66
CA ASP A 89 -10.36 -13.73 -2.05
C ASP A 89 -9.64 -12.80 -3.04
N VAL A 90 -8.55 -12.15 -2.60
CA VAL A 90 -7.68 -11.36 -3.48
C VAL A 90 -6.41 -12.17 -3.76
N SER A 91 -6.12 -12.41 -5.03
CA SER A 91 -4.92 -13.14 -5.46
C SER A 91 -3.65 -12.30 -5.24
N ASP A 92 -2.49 -12.96 -5.20
CA ASP A 92 -1.20 -12.26 -5.13
C ASP A 92 -1.01 -11.33 -6.34
N LYS A 93 -1.46 -11.75 -7.52
CA LYS A 93 -1.40 -10.92 -8.72
C LYS A 93 -2.21 -9.64 -8.53
N MET A 94 -3.45 -9.77 -8.05
CA MET A 94 -4.30 -8.61 -7.78
C MET A 94 -3.71 -7.73 -6.68
N MET A 95 -3.12 -8.34 -5.65
CA MET A 95 -2.46 -7.60 -4.59
C MET A 95 -1.34 -6.72 -5.15
N CYS A 96 -0.52 -7.26 -6.05
CA CYS A 96 0.53 -6.49 -6.72
C CYS A 96 -0.05 -5.34 -7.55
N GLU A 97 -1.15 -5.57 -8.24
CA GLU A 97 -1.84 -4.53 -9.02
C GLU A 97 -2.36 -3.41 -8.12
N LEU A 98 -2.92 -3.76 -6.96
CA LEU A 98 -3.40 -2.79 -5.98
C LEU A 98 -2.24 -1.97 -5.38
N ILE A 99 -1.11 -2.60 -5.11
CA ILE A 99 0.10 -1.90 -4.65
C ILE A 99 0.59 -0.93 -5.73
N ASN A 100 0.66 -1.39 -6.98
CA ASN A 100 1.06 -0.55 -8.11
C ASN A 100 0.15 0.66 -8.28
N ASN A 101 -1.15 0.45 -8.13
CA ASN A 101 -2.15 1.51 -8.22
C ASN A 101 -1.95 2.54 -7.10
N SER A 102 -1.75 2.08 -5.87
CA SER A 102 -1.49 2.96 -4.73
C SER A 102 -0.23 3.80 -4.95
N TYR A 103 0.86 3.16 -5.37
CA TYR A 103 2.11 3.85 -5.70
C TYR A 103 1.86 4.92 -6.78
N GLY A 104 1.16 4.57 -7.85
CA GLY A 104 0.88 5.48 -8.96
C GLY A 104 0.05 6.70 -8.54
N LEU A 105 -0.96 6.49 -7.69
CA LEU A 105 -1.79 7.58 -7.18
C LEU A 105 -0.98 8.56 -6.33
N VAL A 106 -0.14 8.03 -5.45
CA VAL A 106 0.71 8.86 -4.59
C VAL A 106 1.76 9.60 -5.43
N TYR A 107 2.40 8.89 -6.37
CA TYR A 107 3.38 9.48 -7.28
C TYR A 107 2.80 10.67 -8.05
N LYS A 108 1.59 10.50 -8.63
CA LYS A 108 0.91 11.57 -9.37
C LYS A 108 0.56 12.77 -8.50
N SER A 109 0.40 12.57 -7.20
CA SER A 109 0.08 13.64 -6.25
C SER A 109 1.29 14.49 -5.87
N LEU A 110 2.51 14.04 -6.21
CA LEU A 110 3.74 14.79 -5.92
C LEU A 110 3.83 16.01 -6.84
N THR A 111 4.61 17.02 -6.40
CA THR A 111 4.86 18.19 -7.23
C THR A 111 5.61 17.79 -8.49
N LYS A 112 5.44 18.56 -9.56
CA LYS A 112 6.17 18.33 -10.82
C LYS A 112 7.69 18.33 -10.59
N LYS A 113 8.17 19.26 -9.76
CA LYS A 113 9.60 19.35 -9.42
C LYS A 113 10.11 18.06 -8.81
N LEU A 114 9.37 17.50 -7.85
CA LEU A 114 9.76 16.28 -7.15
C LEU A 114 9.69 15.07 -8.10
N ARG A 115 8.65 14.97 -8.93
CA ARG A 115 8.55 13.92 -9.93
C ARG A 115 9.71 13.96 -10.92
N ASP A 116 10.08 15.16 -11.38
CA ASP A 116 11.21 15.33 -12.29
C ASP A 116 12.52 14.90 -11.64
N GLU A 117 12.74 15.22 -10.37
CA GLU A 117 13.91 14.79 -9.62
C GLU A 117 13.97 13.25 -9.53
N ILE A 118 12.84 12.61 -9.25
CA ILE A 118 12.75 11.15 -9.18
C ILE A 118 13.06 10.52 -10.54
N GLU A 119 12.51 11.08 -11.63
CA GLU A 119 12.75 10.56 -13.00
C GLU A 119 14.21 10.66 -13.44
N LYS A 120 14.96 11.61 -12.90
CA LYS A 120 16.38 11.80 -13.20
C LYS A 120 17.31 10.86 -12.42
N SER A 121 16.79 10.20 -11.42
CA SER A 121 17.59 9.35 -10.52
C SER A 121 18.01 8.03 -11.17
#